data_2d25202cebfb35b89c33e6cb54d04368
#
_entry.id   2d25202cebfb35b89c33e6cb54d04368
#
_cell.length_a   1.000
_cell.length_b   1.000
_cell.length_c   1.000
_cell.angle_alpha   90.00
_cell.angle_beta   90.00
_cell.angle_gamma   90.00
#
_symmetry.space_group_name_H-M   'P 1'
#
loop_
_entity.id
_entity.type
_entity.pdbx_description
1 polymer ?
#
loop_
_entity_poly.entity_id
_entity_poly.type
_entity_poly.pdbx_seq_one_letter_code
_entity_poly.pdbx_strand_id
1 'polypeptide(L)'
;MLQRDYLLDWRTIYKNVLLGLEIRKMVTKETEGYAKHLLKKYGLYEFKDRYPSQLSGGMRQRVALIRTLATNPDVLLLDEAFSALDYQTRLSVTEDVYKIIKAENKITIMVTHDIPESISMSDEIIVLSKRPSSIKKVYKIDFEMKNRTPLTCRDNQKFSYYFDNVWKELNNSE
;
A
#
# COMPACT_ATOMS: atom_id res chain seq x y z
N MET A 1 5.25 4.43 -3.40
CA MET A 1 5.68 4.13 -2.01
C MET A 1 6.74 3.06 -2.09
N LEU A 2 7.88 3.26 -1.48
CA LEU A 2 9.04 2.38 -1.59
C LEU A 2 9.03 1.31 -0.50
N GLN A 3 9.91 0.33 -0.60
CA GLN A 3 10.09 -0.82 0.32
C GLN A 3 10.20 -0.43 1.82
N ARG A 4 10.72 0.77 2.12
CA ARG A 4 10.73 1.36 3.44
C ARG A 4 9.88 2.62 3.45
N ASP A 5 9.46 3.07 4.64
CA ASP A 5 8.65 4.27 4.79
C ASP A 5 9.37 5.56 4.34
N TYR A 6 10.71 5.58 4.43
CA TYR A 6 11.58 6.73 4.08
C TYR A 6 11.06 8.06 4.64
N LEU A 7 10.51 8.00 5.85
CA LEU A 7 10.20 9.22 6.58
C LEU A 7 11.49 9.88 7.03
N LEU A 8 11.51 11.20 7.00
CA LEU A 8 12.66 11.98 7.45
C LEU A 8 12.62 12.07 8.98
N ASP A 9 13.57 11.42 9.65
CA ASP A 9 13.57 11.28 11.12
C ASP A 9 13.67 12.61 11.86
N TRP A 10 14.26 13.64 11.23
CA TRP A 10 14.39 15.00 11.76
C TRP A 10 13.18 15.89 11.52
N ARG A 11 12.13 15.37 10.88
CA ARG A 11 10.88 16.08 10.61
C ARG A 11 9.72 15.47 11.37
N THR A 12 8.82 16.31 11.84
CA THR A 12 7.56 15.81 12.42
C THR A 12 6.73 15.05 11.38
N ILE A 13 5.76 14.28 11.84
CA ILE A 13 4.84 13.53 10.98
C ILE A 13 4.13 14.46 10.00
N TYR A 14 3.61 15.59 10.49
CA TYR A 14 2.96 16.58 9.63
C TYR A 14 3.89 17.13 8.55
N LYS A 15 5.11 17.50 8.90
CA LYS A 15 6.12 17.97 7.94
C LYS A 15 6.54 16.87 6.95
N ASN A 16 6.57 15.62 7.37
CA ASN A 16 6.77 14.49 6.45
C ASN A 16 5.62 14.39 5.43
N VAL A 17 4.37 14.53 5.87
CA VAL A 17 3.20 14.49 4.97
C VAL A 17 3.23 15.63 3.96
N LEU A 18 3.66 16.83 4.35
CA LEU A 18 3.77 17.97 3.44
C LEU A 18 4.94 17.91 2.46
N LEU A 19 5.90 17.00 2.65
CA LEU A 19 7.16 16.98 1.88
C LEU A 19 6.95 17.00 0.36
N GLY A 20 6.04 16.18 -0.15
CA GLY A 20 5.75 16.12 -1.59
C GLY A 20 5.16 17.43 -2.13
N LEU A 21 4.34 18.10 -1.33
CA LEU A 21 3.76 19.39 -1.67
C LEU A 21 4.81 20.51 -1.62
N GLU A 22 5.72 20.48 -0.65
CA GLU A 22 6.84 21.44 -0.55
C GLU A 22 7.77 21.36 -1.76
N ILE A 23 8.18 20.13 -2.14
CA ILE A 23 9.05 19.91 -3.31
C ILE A 23 8.41 20.43 -4.59
N ARG A 24 7.09 20.23 -4.73
CA ARG A 24 6.32 20.72 -5.89
C ARG A 24 5.93 22.20 -5.80
N LYS A 25 6.27 22.88 -4.70
CA LYS A 25 5.84 24.27 -4.41
C LYS A 25 4.31 24.45 -4.44
N MET A 26 3.59 23.44 -3.96
CA MET A 26 2.12 23.36 -3.96
C MET A 26 1.51 23.49 -2.55
N VAL A 27 2.26 24.00 -1.58
CA VAL A 27 1.76 24.23 -0.23
C VAL A 27 0.86 25.45 -0.22
N THR A 28 -0.43 25.21 0.00
CA THR A 28 -1.49 26.23 0.12
C THR A 28 -2.34 25.91 1.34
N LYS A 29 -3.20 26.82 1.79
CA LYS A 29 -4.16 26.55 2.87
C LYS A 29 -5.06 25.36 2.56
N GLU A 30 -5.42 25.16 1.30
CA GLU A 30 -6.25 24.05 0.83
C GLU A 30 -5.51 22.71 0.94
N THR A 31 -4.29 22.63 0.38
CA THR A 31 -3.48 21.40 0.40
C THR A 31 -3.03 21.02 1.82
N GLU A 32 -2.73 22.00 2.68
CA GLU A 32 -2.52 21.78 4.10
C GLU A 32 -3.78 21.27 4.80
N GLY A 33 -4.94 21.83 4.48
CA GLY A 33 -6.23 21.39 4.97
C GLY A 33 -6.50 19.94 4.60
N TYR A 34 -6.24 19.57 3.34
CA TYR A 34 -6.38 18.20 2.86
C TYR A 34 -5.40 17.24 3.57
N ALA A 35 -4.15 17.61 3.74
CA ALA A 35 -3.17 16.82 4.48
C ALA A 35 -3.60 16.56 5.94
N LYS A 36 -4.12 17.58 6.62
CA LYS A 36 -4.70 17.45 7.97
C LYS A 36 -5.95 16.58 7.99
N HIS A 37 -6.79 16.69 6.97
CA HIS A 37 -7.97 15.83 6.80
C HIS A 37 -7.57 14.35 6.67
N LEU A 38 -6.60 14.02 5.83
CA LEU A 38 -6.09 12.65 5.69
C LEU A 38 -5.54 12.13 7.02
N LEU A 39 -4.74 12.91 7.74
CA LEU A 39 -4.24 12.51 9.06
C LEU A 39 -5.36 12.22 10.05
N LYS A 40 -6.43 13.04 10.06
CA LYS A 40 -7.62 12.82 10.92
C LYS A 40 -8.38 11.56 10.50
N LYS A 41 -8.69 11.44 9.20
CA LYS A 41 -9.45 10.33 8.62
C LYS A 41 -8.81 8.97 8.94
N TYR A 42 -7.48 8.92 8.99
CA TYR A 42 -6.73 7.68 9.22
C TYR A 42 -6.11 7.57 10.63
N GLY A 43 -6.60 8.36 11.59
CA GLY A 43 -6.30 8.21 13.02
C GLY A 43 -4.87 8.59 13.40
N LEU A 44 -4.22 9.46 12.63
CA LEU A 44 -2.82 9.86 12.86
C LEU A 44 -2.66 11.35 13.22
N TYR A 45 -3.77 12.08 13.35
CA TYR A 45 -3.72 13.52 13.60
C TYR A 45 -3.10 13.89 14.95
N GLU A 46 -3.38 13.12 16.01
CA GLU A 46 -2.82 13.35 17.35
C GLU A 46 -1.28 13.15 17.39
N PHE A 47 -0.73 12.47 16.39
CA PHE A 47 0.71 12.22 16.24
C PHE A 47 1.39 13.21 15.29
N LYS A 48 0.68 14.22 14.77
CA LYS A 48 1.19 15.14 13.73
C LYS A 48 2.49 15.88 14.11
N ASP A 49 2.65 16.17 15.40
CA ASP A 49 3.82 16.87 15.94
C ASP A 49 4.91 15.92 16.47
N ARG A 50 4.68 14.60 16.43
CA ARG A 50 5.67 13.57 16.78
C ARG A 50 6.65 13.33 15.64
N TYR A 51 7.76 12.67 15.96
CA TYR A 51 8.78 12.23 15.01
C TYR A 51 8.59 10.75 14.63
N PRO A 52 9.12 10.30 13.47
CA PRO A 52 8.98 8.91 13.01
C PRO A 52 9.43 7.86 14.04
N SER A 53 10.49 8.14 14.80
CA SER A 53 11.01 7.26 15.87
C SER A 53 10.01 6.99 17.02
N GLN A 54 8.98 7.83 17.16
CA GLN A 54 7.96 7.72 18.19
C GLN A 54 6.71 6.94 17.72
N LEU A 55 6.73 6.40 16.48
CA LEU A 55 5.63 5.67 15.88
C LEU A 55 5.96 4.18 15.72
N SER A 56 4.95 3.34 15.77
CA SER A 56 5.09 1.92 15.38
C SER A 56 5.37 1.79 13.88
N GLY A 57 5.91 0.64 13.45
CA GLY A 57 6.19 0.36 12.03
C GLY A 57 4.95 0.55 11.14
N GLY A 58 3.79 0.03 11.58
CA GLY A 58 2.53 0.19 10.85
C GLY A 58 2.04 1.64 10.78
N MET A 59 2.22 2.42 11.84
CA MET A 59 1.91 3.85 11.82
C MET A 59 2.81 4.58 10.83
N ARG A 60 4.11 4.28 10.78
CA ARG A 60 5.03 4.88 9.81
C ARG A 60 4.63 4.57 8.37
N GLN A 61 4.24 3.32 8.08
CA GLN A 61 3.76 2.94 6.74
C GLN A 61 2.50 3.72 6.33
N ARG A 62 1.54 3.88 7.24
CA ARG A 62 0.35 4.71 6.99
C ARG A 62 0.71 6.18 6.75
N VAL A 63 1.66 6.74 7.50
CA VAL A 63 2.15 8.12 7.27
C VAL A 63 2.79 8.24 5.89
N ALA A 64 3.61 7.26 5.46
CA ALA A 64 4.23 7.26 4.14
C ALA A 64 3.19 7.21 3.02
N LEU A 65 2.12 6.43 3.19
CA LEU A 65 0.98 6.42 2.25
C LEU A 65 0.27 7.77 2.24
N ILE A 66 -0.05 8.35 3.41
CA ILE A 66 -0.70 9.67 3.52
C ILE A 66 0.17 10.75 2.88
N ARG A 67 1.49 10.72 3.04
CA ARG A 67 2.42 11.63 2.36
C ARG A 67 2.28 11.57 0.84
N THR A 68 2.12 10.39 0.29
CA THR A 68 1.89 10.20 -1.15
C THR A 68 0.50 10.72 -1.55
N LEU A 69 -0.54 10.36 -0.80
CA LEU A 69 -1.92 10.79 -1.05
C LEU A 69 -2.11 12.31 -0.92
N ALA A 70 -1.36 12.97 -0.04
CA ALA A 70 -1.45 14.42 0.15
C ALA A 70 -1.17 15.22 -1.14
N THR A 71 -0.41 14.64 -2.07
CA THR A 71 -0.17 15.23 -3.40
C THR A 71 -1.31 14.97 -4.39
N ASN A 72 -2.38 14.32 -3.96
CA ASN A 72 -3.56 13.92 -4.74
C ASN A 72 -3.21 13.27 -6.09
N PRO A 73 -2.43 12.18 -6.14
CA PRO A 73 -2.05 11.53 -7.37
C PRO A 73 -3.24 10.77 -8.00
N ASP A 74 -3.23 10.60 -9.32
CA ASP A 74 -4.19 9.74 -10.03
C ASP A 74 -3.84 8.25 -9.86
N VAL A 75 -2.55 7.94 -9.80
CA VAL A 75 -2.01 6.58 -9.69
C VAL A 75 -1.08 6.46 -8.50
N LEU A 76 -1.26 5.41 -7.70
CA LEU A 76 -0.37 5.01 -6.62
C LEU A 76 0.54 3.88 -7.09
N LEU A 77 1.84 4.02 -6.82
CA LEU A 77 2.83 2.97 -7.03
C LEU A 77 3.30 2.45 -5.67
N LEU A 78 3.08 1.17 -5.40
CA LEU A 78 3.55 0.47 -4.22
C LEU A 78 4.61 -0.53 -4.63
N ASP A 79 5.85 -0.31 -4.23
CA ASP A 79 6.99 -1.17 -4.57
C ASP A 79 7.48 -1.86 -3.29
N GLU A 80 7.15 -3.15 -3.16
CA GLU A 80 7.42 -4.00 -1.98
C GLU A 80 7.12 -3.31 -0.63
N ALA A 81 6.02 -2.58 -0.58
CA ALA A 81 5.73 -1.62 0.50
C ALA A 81 5.66 -2.24 1.90
N PHE A 82 5.49 -3.57 2.02
CA PHE A 82 5.28 -4.26 3.30
C PHE A 82 6.35 -5.29 3.62
N SER A 83 7.35 -5.48 2.75
CA SER A 83 8.37 -6.54 2.88
C SER A 83 9.25 -6.41 4.14
N ALA A 84 9.43 -5.19 4.65
CA ALA A 84 10.23 -4.91 5.84
C ALA A 84 9.48 -5.13 7.18
N LEU A 85 8.20 -5.53 7.15
CA LEU A 85 7.38 -5.74 8.34
C LEU A 85 7.38 -7.22 8.76
N ASP A 86 7.29 -7.46 10.07
CA ASP A 86 7.00 -8.80 10.58
C ASP A 86 5.61 -9.26 10.14
N TYR A 87 5.36 -10.56 10.20
CA TYR A 87 4.16 -11.16 9.64
C TYR A 87 2.85 -10.58 10.21
N GLN A 88 2.74 -10.42 11.53
CA GLN A 88 1.50 -9.95 12.17
C GLN A 88 1.26 -8.46 11.87
N THR A 89 2.30 -7.63 11.98
CA THR A 89 2.26 -6.22 11.61
C THR A 89 1.90 -6.07 10.14
N ARG A 90 2.47 -6.89 9.26
CA ARG A 90 2.18 -6.89 7.81
C ARG A 90 0.69 -7.13 7.54
N LEU A 91 0.07 -8.14 8.18
CA LEU A 91 -1.36 -8.42 8.01
C LEU A 91 -2.23 -7.21 8.38
N SER A 92 -1.97 -6.62 9.54
CA SER A 92 -2.73 -5.45 10.01
C SER A 92 -2.53 -4.24 9.09
N VAL A 93 -1.30 -3.96 8.69
CA VAL A 93 -0.97 -2.81 7.83
C VAL A 93 -1.54 -2.99 6.42
N THR A 94 -1.48 -4.20 5.87
CA THR A 94 -2.07 -4.52 4.57
C THR A 94 -3.57 -4.27 4.55
N GLU A 95 -4.26 -4.67 5.62
CA GLU A 95 -5.69 -4.41 5.83
C GLU A 95 -6.00 -2.90 5.87
N ASP A 96 -5.23 -2.14 6.68
CA ASP A 96 -5.40 -0.69 6.81
C ASP A 96 -5.13 0.03 5.48
N VAL A 97 -4.03 -0.31 4.80
CA VAL A 97 -3.64 0.29 3.52
C VAL A 97 -4.67 -0.02 2.43
N TYR A 98 -5.18 -1.24 2.36
CA TYR A 98 -6.24 -1.62 1.43
C TYR A 98 -7.50 -0.75 1.62
N LYS A 99 -7.95 -0.57 2.88
CA LYS A 99 -9.09 0.30 3.21
C LYS A 99 -8.84 1.75 2.79
N ILE A 100 -7.63 2.26 3.01
CA ILE A 100 -7.23 3.61 2.60
C ILE A 100 -7.31 3.76 1.07
N ILE A 101 -6.70 2.84 0.32
CA ILE A 101 -6.68 2.86 -1.15
C ILE A 101 -8.11 2.83 -1.72
N LYS A 102 -8.95 1.92 -1.22
CA LYS A 102 -10.36 1.82 -1.66
C LYS A 102 -11.15 3.08 -1.30
N ALA A 103 -10.96 3.66 -0.12
CA ALA A 103 -11.65 4.88 0.31
C ALA A 103 -11.24 6.13 -0.48
N GLU A 104 -10.01 6.18 -1.00
CA GLU A 104 -9.51 7.28 -1.83
C GLU A 104 -9.76 7.04 -3.33
N ASN A 105 -10.31 5.89 -3.72
CA ASN A 105 -10.66 5.52 -5.09
C ASN A 105 -9.51 5.77 -6.09
N LYS A 106 -8.29 5.35 -5.73
CA LYS A 106 -7.10 5.54 -6.55
C LYS A 106 -6.74 4.29 -7.34
N ILE A 107 -6.32 4.48 -8.58
CA ILE A 107 -5.67 3.41 -9.35
C ILE A 107 -4.37 3.07 -8.65
N THR A 108 -4.14 1.79 -8.36
CA THR A 108 -2.96 1.36 -7.63
C THR A 108 -2.25 0.25 -8.39
N ILE A 109 -0.95 0.42 -8.59
CA ILE A 109 -0.05 -0.62 -9.12
C ILE A 109 0.86 -1.04 -7.98
N MET A 110 0.84 -2.33 -7.64
CA MET A 110 1.68 -2.90 -6.60
C MET A 110 2.66 -3.90 -7.19
N VAL A 111 3.93 -3.75 -6.83
CA VAL A 111 4.98 -4.74 -7.11
C VAL A 111 5.28 -5.47 -5.80
N THR A 112 5.18 -6.78 -5.83
CA THR A 112 5.47 -7.64 -4.67
C THR A 112 5.93 -9.02 -5.12
N HIS A 113 6.73 -9.69 -4.29
CA HIS A 113 7.06 -11.10 -4.43
C HIS A 113 6.23 -11.99 -3.48
N ASP A 114 5.36 -11.40 -2.66
CA ASP A 114 4.46 -12.12 -1.74
C ASP A 114 3.15 -12.46 -2.45
N ILE A 115 2.97 -13.73 -2.82
CA ILE A 115 1.77 -14.22 -3.52
C ILE A 115 0.49 -13.98 -2.70
N PRO A 116 0.42 -14.34 -1.41
CA PRO A 116 -0.71 -14.00 -0.55
C PRO A 116 -1.10 -12.53 -0.57
N GLU A 117 -0.12 -11.64 -0.54
CA GLU A 117 -0.34 -10.19 -0.61
C GLU A 117 -0.95 -9.79 -1.96
N SER A 118 -0.36 -10.25 -3.08
CA SER A 118 -0.87 -9.95 -4.42
C SER A 118 -2.32 -10.41 -4.60
N ILE A 119 -2.68 -11.62 -4.14
CA ILE A 119 -4.03 -12.17 -4.26
C ILE A 119 -5.03 -11.39 -3.41
N SER A 120 -4.65 -11.04 -2.18
CA SER A 120 -5.58 -10.41 -1.23
C SER A 120 -5.86 -8.93 -1.55
N MET A 121 -4.90 -8.22 -2.13
CA MET A 121 -4.99 -6.77 -2.36
C MET A 121 -5.40 -6.36 -3.77
N SER A 122 -5.18 -7.22 -4.78
CA SER A 122 -5.33 -6.82 -6.19
C SER A 122 -6.65 -7.28 -6.80
N ASP A 123 -7.14 -6.54 -7.77
CA ASP A 123 -8.26 -6.93 -8.63
C ASP A 123 -7.73 -7.72 -9.86
N GLU A 124 -6.46 -7.47 -10.24
CA GLU A 124 -5.75 -8.23 -11.28
C GLU A 124 -4.29 -8.47 -10.86
N ILE A 125 -3.75 -9.65 -11.19
CA ILE A 125 -2.36 -10.02 -10.98
C ILE A 125 -1.70 -10.24 -12.33
N ILE A 126 -0.59 -9.57 -12.57
CA ILE A 126 0.25 -9.75 -13.76
C ILE A 126 1.50 -10.51 -13.34
N VAL A 127 1.66 -11.72 -13.84
CA VAL A 127 2.86 -12.54 -13.62
C VAL A 127 3.87 -12.24 -14.71
N LEU A 128 5.10 -11.90 -14.30
CA LEU A 128 6.21 -11.59 -15.21
C LEU A 128 7.15 -12.79 -15.35
N SER A 129 7.73 -12.96 -16.54
CA SER A 129 8.77 -13.96 -16.80
C SER A 129 10.13 -13.54 -16.23
N LYS A 130 11.11 -14.46 -16.26
CA LYS A 130 12.53 -14.14 -16.06
C LYS A 130 13.03 -13.14 -17.11
N ARG A 131 14.19 -12.57 -16.89
CA ARG A 131 14.82 -11.61 -17.83
C ARG A 131 15.16 -12.24 -19.17
N PRO A 132 14.87 -11.55 -20.30
CA PRO A 132 14.14 -10.28 -20.39
C PRO A 132 12.67 -10.46 -20.04
N SER A 133 12.14 -9.61 -19.13
CA SER A 133 10.81 -9.76 -18.59
C SER A 133 9.72 -9.48 -19.63
N SER A 134 8.73 -10.38 -19.71
CA SER A 134 7.50 -10.23 -20.47
C SER A 134 6.30 -10.64 -19.62
N ILE A 135 5.11 -10.23 -20.03
CA ILE A 135 3.88 -10.69 -19.35
C ILE A 135 3.69 -12.17 -19.68
N LYS A 136 3.73 -12.99 -18.63
CA LYS A 136 3.53 -14.43 -18.74
C LYS A 136 2.05 -14.80 -18.63
N LYS A 137 1.37 -14.21 -17.64
CA LYS A 137 -0.04 -14.48 -17.38
C LYS A 137 -0.69 -13.30 -16.66
N VAL A 138 -2.00 -13.13 -16.89
CA VAL A 138 -2.85 -12.18 -16.17
C VAL A 138 -3.97 -12.97 -15.50
N TYR A 139 -4.16 -12.77 -14.20
CA TYR A 139 -5.25 -13.36 -13.43
C TYR A 139 -6.20 -12.27 -12.96
N LYS A 140 -7.50 -12.41 -13.27
CA LYS A 140 -8.54 -11.61 -12.63
C LYS A 140 -8.90 -12.26 -11.30
N ILE A 141 -8.91 -11.47 -10.24
CA ILE A 141 -9.15 -11.93 -8.87
C ILE A 141 -10.57 -11.54 -8.46
N ASP A 142 -11.44 -12.54 -8.40
CA ASP A 142 -12.82 -12.36 -7.97
C ASP A 142 -13.22 -13.42 -6.93
N PHE A 143 -13.43 -12.93 -5.71
CA PHE A 143 -13.85 -13.77 -4.58
C PHE A 143 -15.38 -13.84 -4.43
N GLU A 144 -16.14 -13.12 -5.26
CA GLU A 144 -17.61 -13.02 -5.17
C GLU A 144 -18.08 -12.56 -3.76
N MET A 145 -17.30 -11.67 -3.15
CA MET A 145 -17.54 -11.16 -1.78
C MET A 145 -17.97 -9.69 -1.82
N LYS A 146 -19.07 -9.36 -1.11
CA LYS A 146 -19.55 -7.96 -1.01
C LYS A 146 -18.56 -7.06 -0.24
N ASN A 147 -17.95 -7.58 0.83
CA ASN A 147 -17.04 -6.85 1.71
C ASN A 147 -15.66 -7.52 1.71
N ARG A 148 -15.00 -7.49 0.55
CA ARG A 148 -13.67 -8.03 0.39
C ARG A 148 -12.65 -7.18 1.17
N THR A 149 -11.83 -7.84 1.98
CA THR A 149 -10.64 -7.28 2.60
C THR A 149 -9.48 -8.27 2.51
N PRO A 150 -8.21 -7.84 2.67
CA PRO A 150 -7.07 -8.75 2.66
C PRO A 150 -7.18 -9.90 3.66
N LEU A 151 -7.76 -9.67 4.83
CA LEU A 151 -7.96 -10.73 5.83
C LEU A 151 -9.08 -11.70 5.42
N THR A 152 -10.24 -11.17 5.02
CA THR A 152 -11.39 -12.02 4.67
C THR A 152 -11.15 -12.86 3.41
N CYS A 153 -10.30 -12.41 2.48
CA CYS A 153 -9.94 -13.19 1.30
C CYS A 153 -9.24 -14.50 1.65
N ARG A 154 -8.43 -14.53 2.72
CA ARG A 154 -7.61 -15.68 3.10
C ARG A 154 -8.45 -16.89 3.55
N ASP A 155 -9.65 -16.63 4.07
CA ASP A 155 -10.58 -17.67 4.51
C ASP A 155 -11.48 -18.17 3.36
N ASN A 156 -11.40 -17.55 2.17
CA ASN A 156 -12.20 -17.93 1.02
C ASN A 156 -11.58 -19.14 0.29
N GLN A 157 -12.42 -20.11 -0.11
CA GLN A 157 -11.96 -21.31 -0.82
C GLN A 157 -11.22 -20.99 -2.12
N LYS A 158 -11.58 -19.89 -2.83
CA LYS A 158 -10.90 -19.45 -4.05
C LYS A 158 -9.46 -18.98 -3.79
N PHE A 159 -9.08 -18.66 -2.54
CA PHE A 159 -7.74 -18.18 -2.23
C PHE A 159 -6.67 -19.24 -2.58
N SER A 160 -6.85 -20.47 -2.14
CA SER A 160 -5.94 -21.58 -2.46
C SER A 160 -5.84 -21.82 -3.97
N TYR A 161 -6.98 -21.76 -4.69
CA TYR A 161 -6.99 -21.87 -6.14
C TYR A 161 -6.12 -20.82 -6.83
N TYR A 162 -6.25 -19.53 -6.45
CA TYR A 162 -5.41 -18.47 -7.01
C TYR A 162 -3.94 -18.64 -6.61
N PHE A 163 -3.68 -19.02 -5.36
CA PHE A 163 -2.32 -19.25 -4.87
C PHE A 163 -1.61 -20.34 -5.68
N ASP A 164 -2.22 -21.48 -5.85
CA ASP A 164 -1.63 -22.62 -6.58
C ASP A 164 -1.34 -22.27 -8.04
N ASN A 165 -2.24 -21.53 -8.68
CA ASN A 165 -2.06 -21.11 -10.07
C ASN A 165 -0.92 -20.10 -10.23
N VAL A 166 -0.88 -19.05 -9.40
CA VAL A 166 0.20 -18.05 -9.44
C VAL A 166 1.54 -18.68 -9.10
N TRP A 167 1.57 -19.56 -8.08
CA TRP A 167 2.78 -20.30 -7.69
C TRP A 167 3.31 -21.17 -8.83
N LYS A 168 2.46 -21.93 -9.50
CA LYS A 168 2.83 -22.75 -10.66
C LYS A 168 3.45 -21.90 -11.77
N GLU A 169 2.84 -20.76 -12.10
CA GLU A 169 3.37 -19.87 -13.14
C GLU A 169 4.74 -19.29 -12.79
N LEU A 170 4.99 -18.97 -11.52
CA LEU A 170 6.29 -18.48 -11.09
C LEU A 170 7.37 -19.57 -11.10
N ASN A 171 7.02 -20.82 -10.77
CA ASN A 171 7.98 -21.92 -10.69
C ASN A 171 8.20 -22.67 -12.03
N ASN A 172 7.21 -22.65 -12.95
CA ASN A 172 7.36 -23.23 -14.30
C ASN A 172 8.20 -22.34 -15.22
N SER A 173 9.10 -21.56 -14.64
CA SER A 173 9.99 -20.67 -15.39
C SER A 173 11.23 -21.46 -15.85
N GLU A 174 11.07 -22.32 -16.85
CA GLU A 174 12.12 -22.75 -17.76
C GLU A 174 12.22 -21.82 -18.96
#